data_e31bad488a6177c692edcbead84a941c
#
_entry.id   e31bad488a6177c692edcbead84a941c
#
_cell.length_a   1.000
_cell.length_b   1.000
_cell.length_c   1.000
_cell.angle_alpha   90.00
_cell.angle_beta   90.00
_cell.angle_gamma   90.00
#
_symmetry.space_group_name_H-M   'P 1'
#
loop_
_entity.id
_entity.type
_entity.pdbx_description
1 polymer ?
#
loop_
_entity_poly.entity_id
_entity_poly.type
_entity_poly.pdbx_seq_one_letter_code
_entity_poly.pdbx_strand_id
1 'polypeptide(L)'
;MKKFSLQSGKKRFAIIGLLIFLGFGAVFVRLVWLQVIQNEELAKRAANQVTGKVTKYSPRGAILDCNGEELAVSIMSKSLYVDPVEMQDNPTKKGEKPERDVKRLAADLLAGILQMKADELYADFTTEARFIWLKRTMEPKEAAEVERIIRENKLPGLHFLEESKRYYTKKSMAAQVLGFVGTDDNGLSGIELALDSVVKGAETQQQEVVDALGRPMGDSGFNKARPQKMASVYLTLDSKIQFVLEDALDKAMKDTKAASAAVILMDPNTGAILGM
;
A
#
# COMPACT_ATOMS: atom_id res chain seq x y z
N MET A 1 -85.08 -0.76 -25.19
CA MET A 1 -83.63 -0.80 -25.48
C MET A 1 -82.99 0.51 -25.04
N LYS A 2 -82.16 0.48 -23.94
CA LYS A 2 -81.47 1.67 -23.40
C LYS A 2 -80.32 1.98 -24.26
N LYS A 3 -80.29 3.14 -24.95
CA LYS A 3 -79.13 3.70 -25.62
C LYS A 3 -78.06 4.03 -24.58
N PHE A 4 -77.05 3.19 -24.43
CA PHE A 4 -75.89 3.47 -23.59
C PHE A 4 -75.14 4.65 -24.19
N SER A 5 -75.11 5.77 -23.45
CA SER A 5 -74.54 7.03 -23.90
C SER A 5 -72.99 6.90 -24.02
N LEU A 6 -72.52 6.75 -25.23
CA LEU A 6 -71.08 6.77 -25.64
C LEU A 6 -70.34 8.02 -25.19
N GLN A 7 -71.04 9.11 -24.88
CA GLN A 7 -70.42 10.37 -24.42
C GLN A 7 -69.89 10.31 -22.99
N SER A 8 -70.50 9.48 -22.09
CA SER A 8 -70.03 9.32 -20.73
C SER A 8 -68.69 8.54 -20.65
N GLY A 9 -68.45 7.61 -21.59
CA GLY A 9 -67.20 6.85 -21.69
C GLY A 9 -66.00 7.74 -22.07
N LYS A 10 -66.16 8.59 -23.08
CA LYS A 10 -65.08 9.49 -23.53
C LYS A 10 -64.59 10.45 -22.46
N LYS A 11 -65.47 10.99 -21.63
CA LYS A 11 -65.08 11.86 -20.49
C LYS A 11 -64.31 11.11 -19.42
N ARG A 12 -64.69 9.86 -19.13
CA ARG A 12 -63.95 9.01 -18.15
C ARG A 12 -62.56 8.64 -18.66
N PHE A 13 -62.43 8.28 -19.92
CA PHE A 13 -61.12 8.02 -20.54
C PHE A 13 -60.24 9.28 -20.57
N ALA A 14 -60.79 10.46 -20.85
CA ALA A 14 -60.10 11.73 -20.83
C ALA A 14 -59.59 12.09 -19.42
N ILE A 15 -60.40 11.84 -18.36
CA ILE A 15 -60.01 12.07 -16.97
C ILE A 15 -58.88 11.12 -16.57
N ILE A 16 -58.97 9.83 -16.93
CA ILE A 16 -57.90 8.84 -16.66
C ILE A 16 -56.63 9.24 -17.38
N GLY A 17 -56.73 9.61 -18.67
CA GLY A 17 -55.54 10.10 -19.44
C GLY A 17 -54.91 11.33 -18.81
N LEU A 18 -55.70 12.29 -18.34
CA LEU A 18 -55.21 13.49 -17.65
C LEU A 18 -54.51 13.13 -16.33
N LEU A 19 -55.07 12.21 -15.54
CA LEU A 19 -54.44 11.78 -14.28
C LEU A 19 -53.10 11.08 -14.53
N ILE A 20 -53.04 10.22 -15.56
CA ILE A 20 -51.79 9.57 -15.97
C ILE A 20 -50.75 10.61 -16.42
N PHE A 21 -51.17 11.58 -17.25
CA PHE A 21 -50.30 12.64 -17.73
C PHE A 21 -49.78 13.52 -16.57
N LEU A 22 -50.61 13.89 -15.61
CA LEU A 22 -50.21 14.61 -14.40
C LEU A 22 -49.25 13.78 -13.54
N GLY A 23 -49.50 12.46 -13.41
CA GLY A 23 -48.59 11.56 -12.72
C GLY A 23 -47.19 11.49 -13.34
N PHE A 24 -47.12 11.33 -14.67
CA PHE A 24 -45.87 11.37 -15.39
C PHE A 24 -45.18 12.75 -15.31
N GLY A 25 -45.95 13.84 -15.39
CA GLY A 25 -45.46 15.20 -15.19
C GLY A 25 -44.80 15.39 -13.83
N ALA A 26 -45.44 14.91 -12.76
CA ALA A 26 -44.88 14.98 -11.40
C ALA A 26 -43.56 14.16 -11.28
N VAL A 27 -43.53 12.97 -11.86
CA VAL A 27 -42.31 12.14 -11.91
C VAL A 27 -41.20 12.85 -12.70
N PHE A 28 -41.52 13.42 -13.85
CA PHE A 28 -40.57 14.17 -14.65
C PHE A 28 -39.97 15.37 -13.89
N VAL A 29 -40.82 16.18 -13.27
CA VAL A 29 -40.35 17.30 -12.44
C VAL A 29 -39.45 16.79 -11.30
N ARG A 30 -39.83 15.68 -10.67
CA ARG A 30 -39.01 15.08 -9.62
C ARG A 30 -37.65 14.58 -10.12
N LEU A 31 -37.60 13.98 -11.31
CA LEU A 31 -36.36 13.54 -11.94
C LEU A 31 -35.44 14.73 -12.27
N VAL A 32 -35.98 15.79 -12.84
CA VAL A 32 -35.23 17.02 -13.13
C VAL A 32 -34.68 17.61 -11.83
N TRP A 33 -35.49 17.66 -10.79
CA TRP A 33 -35.05 18.15 -9.48
C TRP A 33 -33.88 17.35 -8.94
N LEU A 34 -33.96 16.01 -8.97
CA LEU A 34 -32.91 15.13 -8.49
C LEU A 34 -31.63 15.22 -9.34
N GLN A 35 -31.78 15.30 -10.67
CA GLN A 35 -30.64 15.27 -11.59
C GLN A 35 -29.96 16.62 -11.78
N VAL A 36 -30.68 17.73 -11.64
CA VAL A 36 -30.13 19.06 -11.87
C VAL A 36 -29.83 19.77 -10.54
N ILE A 37 -30.78 19.78 -9.61
CA ILE A 37 -30.67 20.59 -8.38
C ILE A 37 -29.93 19.85 -7.29
N GLN A 38 -30.20 18.55 -7.12
CA GLN A 38 -29.56 17.73 -6.07
C GLN A 38 -28.35 16.92 -6.56
N ASN A 39 -27.95 17.08 -7.84
CA ASN A 39 -26.87 16.27 -8.42
C ASN A 39 -25.56 16.40 -7.64
N GLU A 40 -25.14 17.61 -7.30
CA GLU A 40 -23.88 17.82 -6.56
C GLU A 40 -23.90 17.20 -5.16
N GLU A 41 -25.02 17.30 -4.46
CA GLU A 41 -25.13 16.75 -3.11
C GLU A 41 -25.21 15.24 -3.13
N LEU A 42 -25.96 14.67 -4.08
CA LEU A 42 -26.08 13.22 -4.25
C LEU A 42 -24.75 12.62 -4.76
N ALA A 43 -24.07 13.30 -5.67
CA ALA A 43 -22.74 12.88 -6.14
C ALA A 43 -21.70 12.91 -5.01
N LYS A 44 -21.71 13.95 -4.15
CA LYS A 44 -20.84 14.00 -2.96
C LYS A 44 -21.16 12.89 -1.95
N ARG A 45 -22.43 12.61 -1.72
CA ARG A 45 -22.84 11.49 -0.84
C ARG A 45 -22.42 10.13 -1.41
N ALA A 46 -22.62 9.90 -2.71
CA ALA A 46 -22.18 8.69 -3.39
C ALA A 46 -20.65 8.55 -3.34
N ALA A 47 -19.92 9.64 -3.64
CA ALA A 47 -18.46 9.65 -3.52
C ALA A 47 -18.00 9.28 -2.10
N ASN A 48 -18.60 9.89 -1.07
CA ASN A 48 -18.24 9.60 0.33
C ASN A 48 -18.57 8.16 0.77
N GLN A 49 -19.52 7.50 0.13
CA GLN A 49 -19.87 6.10 0.41
C GLN A 49 -18.90 5.11 -0.25
N VAL A 50 -18.31 5.52 -1.37
CA VAL A 50 -17.47 4.66 -2.22
C VAL A 50 -15.98 4.99 -2.04
N THR A 51 -15.64 6.15 -1.46
CA THR A 51 -14.25 6.53 -1.21
C THR A 51 -13.85 6.28 0.23
N GLY A 52 -12.84 5.44 0.41
CA GLY A 52 -12.12 5.27 1.67
C GLY A 52 -10.90 6.19 1.73
N LYS A 53 -10.50 6.57 2.94
CA LYS A 53 -9.21 7.21 3.15
C LYS A 53 -8.15 6.13 3.22
N VAL A 54 -7.32 6.04 2.20
CA VAL A 54 -6.14 5.17 2.19
C VAL A 54 -4.92 6.03 2.47
N THR A 55 -4.18 5.67 3.50
CA THR A 55 -2.91 6.34 3.80
C THR A 55 -1.85 5.74 2.90
N LYS A 56 -1.34 6.54 1.96
CA LYS A 56 -0.17 6.16 1.15
C LYS A 56 1.07 6.82 1.71
N TYR A 57 2.13 6.02 1.83
CA TYR A 57 3.44 6.49 2.24
C TYR A 57 4.26 6.78 0.97
N SER A 58 4.80 7.99 0.88
CA SER A 58 5.80 8.29 -0.14
C SER A 58 7.13 7.65 0.28
N PRO A 59 7.90 7.06 -0.65
CA PRO A 59 9.20 6.50 -0.31
C PRO A 59 10.11 7.59 0.25
N ARG A 60 10.95 7.21 1.20
CA ARG A 60 11.93 8.05 1.86
C ARG A 60 12.93 8.62 0.84
N GLY A 61 13.37 9.86 1.00
CA GLY A 61 14.35 10.52 0.14
C GLY A 61 15.69 9.78 0.11
N ALA A 62 16.43 9.89 -0.99
CA ALA A 62 17.74 9.27 -1.12
C ALA A 62 18.80 10.01 -0.28
N ILE A 63 19.78 9.26 0.24
CA ILE A 63 21.01 9.80 0.81
C ILE A 63 22.12 9.52 -0.21
N LEU A 64 22.79 10.57 -0.64
CA LEU A 64 23.79 10.56 -1.69
C LEU A 64 25.14 11.01 -1.12
N ASP A 65 26.22 10.55 -1.72
CA ASP A 65 27.55 11.06 -1.44
C ASP A 65 27.79 12.42 -2.12
N CYS A 66 28.97 13.00 -1.96
CA CYS A 66 29.34 14.28 -2.55
C CYS A 66 29.35 14.26 -4.10
N ASN A 67 29.47 13.09 -4.71
CA ASN A 67 29.47 12.89 -6.16
C ASN A 67 28.10 12.53 -6.72
N GLY A 68 27.07 12.38 -5.86
CA GLY A 68 25.72 11.95 -6.24
C GLY A 68 25.57 10.43 -6.34
N GLU A 69 26.53 9.64 -5.84
CA GLU A 69 26.36 8.20 -5.73
C GLU A 69 25.39 7.85 -4.59
N GLU A 70 24.50 6.92 -4.85
CA GLU A 70 23.48 6.50 -3.89
C GLU A 70 24.11 5.70 -2.75
N LEU A 71 23.96 6.17 -1.51
CA LEU A 71 24.34 5.47 -0.28
C LEU A 71 23.14 4.75 0.34
N ALA A 72 21.99 5.43 0.35
CA ALA A 72 20.74 4.85 0.83
C ALA A 72 19.56 5.29 -0.06
N VAL A 73 18.77 4.33 -0.52
CA VAL A 73 17.57 4.56 -1.36
C VAL A 73 16.39 3.77 -0.84
N SER A 74 15.20 4.25 -1.10
CA SER A 74 13.96 3.52 -0.79
C SER A 74 13.31 3.03 -2.07
N ILE A 75 12.91 1.78 -2.08
CA ILE A 75 12.15 1.17 -3.17
C ILE A 75 10.82 0.64 -2.64
N MET A 76 9.79 0.63 -3.49
CA MET A 76 8.52 0.02 -3.13
C MET A 76 8.67 -1.50 -3.15
N SER A 77 8.21 -2.14 -2.10
CA SER A 77 8.23 -3.59 -1.89
C SER A 77 6.84 -4.07 -1.51
N LYS A 78 6.49 -5.30 -1.84
CA LYS A 78 5.21 -5.91 -1.47
C LYS A 78 5.33 -6.59 -0.11
N SER A 79 4.36 -6.34 0.76
CA SER A 79 4.19 -7.03 2.03
C SER A 79 2.93 -7.87 1.96
N LEU A 80 3.00 -9.12 2.39
CA LEU A 80 1.89 -10.06 2.38
C LEU A 80 1.16 -10.05 3.73
N TYR A 81 -0.14 -9.91 3.69
CA TYR A 81 -1.01 -10.11 4.85
C TYR A 81 -2.19 -11.01 4.52
N VAL A 82 -2.82 -11.55 5.54
CA VAL A 82 -4.03 -12.37 5.41
C VAL A 82 -5.20 -11.75 6.17
N ASP A 83 -6.39 -11.84 5.60
CA ASP A 83 -7.67 -11.71 6.29
C ASP A 83 -8.25 -13.12 6.49
N PRO A 84 -8.07 -13.72 7.69
CA PRO A 84 -8.55 -15.08 7.97
C PRO A 84 -10.05 -15.25 7.83
N VAL A 85 -10.83 -14.17 8.01
CA VAL A 85 -12.30 -14.18 7.89
C VAL A 85 -12.72 -14.26 6.42
N GLU A 86 -11.95 -13.63 5.52
CA GLU A 86 -12.17 -13.72 4.06
C GLU A 86 -11.69 -15.06 3.49
N MET A 87 -10.75 -15.74 4.19
CA MET A 87 -10.16 -17.00 3.76
C MET A 87 -11.13 -18.18 3.98
N GLN A 88 -12.24 -18.16 3.27
CA GLN A 88 -13.24 -19.21 3.28
C GLN A 88 -13.52 -19.69 1.86
N ASP A 89 -13.62 -21.00 1.69
CA ASP A 89 -14.16 -21.55 0.44
C ASP A 89 -15.64 -21.16 0.33
N ASN A 90 -16.00 -20.53 -0.77
CA ASN A 90 -17.41 -20.29 -1.07
C ASN A 90 -18.07 -21.65 -1.35
N PRO A 91 -18.96 -22.14 -0.49
CA PRO A 91 -19.69 -23.37 -0.78
C PRO A 91 -20.49 -23.16 -2.06
N THR A 92 -20.34 -24.06 -3.00
CA THR A 92 -21.06 -24.04 -4.29
C THR A 92 -22.57 -24.07 -4.11
N LYS A 93 -23.06 -24.52 -2.96
CA LYS A 93 -24.47 -24.47 -2.52
C LYS A 93 -24.57 -24.24 -1.02
N LYS A 94 -25.57 -23.45 -0.62
CA LYS A 94 -25.87 -23.14 0.77
C LYS A 94 -26.14 -24.42 1.56
N GLY A 95 -25.20 -24.84 2.44
CA GLY A 95 -25.33 -26.01 3.31
C GLY A 95 -24.38 -27.19 2.98
N GLU A 96 -23.58 -27.14 1.93
CA GLU A 96 -22.52 -28.12 1.68
C GLU A 96 -21.25 -27.73 2.44
N LYS A 97 -20.52 -28.76 2.93
CA LYS A 97 -19.18 -28.52 3.47
C LYS A 97 -18.26 -28.09 2.35
N PRO A 98 -17.31 -27.16 2.60
CA PRO A 98 -16.32 -26.76 1.58
C PRO A 98 -15.60 -28.01 1.05
N GLU A 99 -15.45 -28.09 -0.27
CA GLU A 99 -14.85 -29.22 -0.97
C GLU A 99 -13.35 -29.39 -0.65
N ARG A 100 -12.72 -28.30 -0.23
CA ARG A 100 -11.30 -28.28 0.15
C ARG A 100 -11.08 -27.38 1.36
N ASP A 101 -10.09 -27.72 2.19
CA ASP A 101 -9.59 -26.82 3.24
C ASP A 101 -8.60 -25.83 2.62
N VAL A 102 -9.13 -24.66 2.20
CA VAL A 102 -8.31 -23.58 1.58
C VAL A 102 -7.23 -23.10 2.53
N LYS A 103 -7.49 -23.07 3.83
CA LYS A 103 -6.53 -22.62 4.85
C LYS A 103 -5.34 -23.57 4.93
N ARG A 104 -5.62 -24.88 4.97
CA ARG A 104 -4.56 -25.88 4.99
C ARG A 104 -3.75 -25.89 3.68
N LEU A 105 -4.44 -25.84 2.54
CA LEU A 105 -3.80 -25.77 1.23
C LEU A 105 -2.88 -24.57 1.11
N ALA A 106 -3.34 -23.37 1.51
CA ALA A 106 -2.55 -22.16 1.48
C ALA A 106 -1.32 -22.24 2.40
N ALA A 107 -1.49 -22.80 3.61
CA ALA A 107 -0.39 -23.00 4.55
C ALA A 107 0.69 -23.91 3.96
N ASP A 108 0.29 -25.03 3.38
CA ASP A 108 1.25 -25.99 2.79
C ASP A 108 1.98 -25.43 1.57
N LEU A 109 1.29 -24.66 0.71
CA LEU A 109 1.89 -24.03 -0.48
C LEU A 109 2.83 -22.88 -0.15
N LEU A 110 2.51 -22.08 0.86
CA LEU A 110 3.26 -20.86 1.18
C LEU A 110 4.40 -21.10 2.17
N ALA A 111 4.35 -22.18 2.96
CA ALA A 111 5.33 -22.49 4.00
C ALA A 111 6.79 -22.44 3.51
N GLY A 112 7.06 -23.08 2.38
CA GLY A 112 8.41 -23.11 1.79
C GLY A 112 8.92 -21.76 1.33
N ILE A 113 8.05 -20.95 0.71
CA ILE A 113 8.43 -19.64 0.17
C ILE A 113 8.60 -18.63 1.30
N LEU A 114 7.68 -18.62 2.26
CA LEU A 114 7.73 -17.71 3.39
C LEU A 114 8.78 -18.10 4.44
N GLN A 115 9.36 -19.30 4.34
CA GLN A 115 10.29 -19.88 5.32
C GLN A 115 9.66 -20.00 6.71
N MET A 116 8.36 -20.32 6.76
CA MET A 116 7.57 -20.54 7.97
C MET A 116 7.07 -21.97 8.02
N LYS A 117 6.71 -22.46 9.21
CA LYS A 117 6.09 -23.77 9.32
C LYS A 117 4.63 -23.72 8.88
N ALA A 118 4.19 -24.75 8.13
CA ALA A 118 2.81 -24.82 7.65
C ALA A 118 1.79 -24.81 8.79
N ASP A 119 2.10 -25.41 9.95
CA ASP A 119 1.20 -25.42 11.10
C ASP A 119 1.09 -24.03 11.78
N GLU A 120 2.14 -23.22 11.78
CA GLU A 120 2.12 -21.84 12.25
C GLU A 120 1.24 -20.99 11.33
N LEU A 121 1.43 -21.07 10.00
CA LEU A 121 0.58 -20.40 9.04
C LEU A 121 -0.89 -20.83 9.14
N TYR A 122 -1.14 -22.12 9.32
CA TYR A 122 -2.49 -22.63 9.48
C TYR A 122 -3.16 -22.08 10.75
N ALA A 123 -2.41 -21.95 11.84
CA ALA A 123 -2.92 -21.34 13.08
C ALA A 123 -3.30 -19.88 12.85
N ASP A 124 -2.46 -19.10 12.15
CA ASP A 124 -2.78 -17.71 11.78
C ASP A 124 -4.03 -17.62 10.92
N PHE A 125 -4.20 -18.53 9.95
CA PHE A 125 -5.38 -18.56 9.05
C PHE A 125 -6.68 -18.98 9.75
N THR A 126 -6.60 -19.58 10.92
CA THR A 126 -7.78 -20.02 11.68
C THR A 126 -8.25 -19.03 12.73
N THR A 127 -7.56 -17.93 12.93
CA THR A 127 -7.94 -16.88 13.87
C THR A 127 -9.18 -16.09 13.38
N GLU A 128 -9.84 -15.37 14.28
CA GLU A 128 -10.94 -14.44 13.95
C GLU A 128 -10.45 -13.03 13.58
N ALA A 129 -9.14 -12.83 13.48
CA ALA A 129 -8.54 -11.56 13.09
C ALA A 129 -8.87 -11.24 11.63
N ARG A 130 -8.94 -9.96 11.30
CA ARG A 130 -9.13 -9.50 9.90
C ARG A 130 -7.84 -9.07 9.23
N PHE A 131 -6.74 -9.03 9.99
CA PHE A 131 -5.45 -8.59 9.46
C PHE A 131 -4.33 -9.22 10.27
N ILE A 132 -3.52 -10.03 9.58
CA ILE A 132 -2.30 -10.62 10.14
C ILE A 132 -1.19 -10.49 9.10
N TRP A 133 -0.08 -9.87 9.50
CA TRP A 133 1.12 -9.87 8.67
C TRP A 133 1.71 -11.26 8.57
N LEU A 134 1.93 -11.76 7.35
CA LEU A 134 2.66 -13.01 7.10
C LEU A 134 4.13 -12.71 6.81
N LYS A 135 4.40 -11.78 5.90
CA LYS A 135 5.76 -11.36 5.59
C LYS A 135 5.79 -9.93 5.07
N ARG A 136 6.58 -9.08 5.71
CA ARG A 136 6.76 -7.68 5.29
C ARG A 136 7.95 -7.53 4.36
N THR A 137 7.91 -6.55 3.48
CA THR A 137 8.99 -6.11 2.58
C THR A 137 9.68 -7.26 1.83
N MET A 138 8.86 -8.07 1.13
CA MET A 138 9.32 -9.26 0.38
C MET A 138 10.22 -8.86 -0.79
N GLU A 139 11.15 -9.75 -1.13
CA GLU A 139 11.91 -9.60 -2.37
C GLU A 139 11.01 -9.74 -3.60
N PRO A 140 11.27 -8.99 -4.70
CA PRO A 140 10.40 -9.00 -5.88
C PRO A 140 10.12 -10.38 -6.48
N LYS A 141 11.13 -11.27 -6.47
CA LYS A 141 10.99 -12.65 -6.96
C LYS A 141 10.06 -13.47 -6.10
N GLU A 142 10.22 -13.36 -4.79
CA GLU A 142 9.41 -14.05 -3.80
C GLU A 142 7.94 -13.58 -3.86
N ALA A 143 7.73 -12.25 -3.92
CA ALA A 143 6.39 -11.68 -4.06
C ALA A 143 5.68 -12.15 -5.34
N ALA A 144 6.40 -12.20 -6.47
CA ALA A 144 5.86 -12.69 -7.74
C ALA A 144 5.47 -14.17 -7.69
N GLU A 145 6.25 -14.99 -6.99
CA GLU A 145 5.95 -16.42 -6.83
C GLU A 145 4.72 -16.64 -5.94
N VAL A 146 4.63 -15.94 -4.82
CA VAL A 146 3.44 -15.97 -3.96
C VAL A 146 2.20 -15.49 -4.71
N GLU A 147 2.30 -14.41 -5.49
CA GLU A 147 1.20 -13.88 -6.29
C GLU A 147 0.74 -14.89 -7.34
N ARG A 148 1.66 -15.62 -7.97
CA ARG A 148 1.37 -16.72 -8.89
C ARG A 148 0.59 -17.83 -8.20
N ILE A 149 1.04 -18.29 -7.04
CA ILE A 149 0.37 -19.36 -6.26
C ILE A 149 -1.04 -18.93 -5.84
N ILE A 150 -1.21 -17.71 -5.34
CA ILE A 150 -2.51 -17.18 -4.95
C ILE A 150 -3.48 -17.21 -6.14
N ARG A 151 -3.03 -16.77 -7.32
CA ARG A 151 -3.84 -16.72 -8.53
C ARG A 151 -4.18 -18.11 -9.08
N GLU A 152 -3.18 -19.00 -9.18
CA GLU A 152 -3.36 -20.35 -9.74
C GLU A 152 -4.29 -21.20 -8.88
N ASN A 153 -4.19 -21.08 -7.55
CA ASN A 153 -4.99 -21.86 -6.62
C ASN A 153 -6.25 -21.14 -6.13
N LYS A 154 -6.49 -19.90 -6.62
CA LYS A 154 -7.64 -19.05 -6.23
C LYS A 154 -7.77 -18.96 -4.70
N LEU A 155 -6.69 -18.58 -4.02
CA LEU A 155 -6.65 -18.48 -2.57
C LEU A 155 -7.23 -17.12 -2.15
N PRO A 156 -8.42 -17.08 -1.50
CA PRO A 156 -9.00 -15.84 -1.00
C PRO A 156 -8.34 -15.38 0.28
N GLY A 157 -8.52 -14.12 0.65
CA GLY A 157 -8.07 -13.57 1.92
C GLY A 157 -6.56 -13.28 2.02
N LEU A 158 -5.78 -13.53 0.96
CA LEU A 158 -4.37 -13.19 0.89
C LEU A 158 -4.20 -11.93 0.04
N HIS A 159 -3.59 -10.91 0.62
CA HIS A 159 -3.46 -9.61 -0.01
C HIS A 159 -2.05 -9.05 0.12
N PHE A 160 -1.69 -8.19 -0.84
CA PHE A 160 -0.45 -7.44 -0.81
C PHE A 160 -0.69 -5.99 -0.46
N LEU A 161 0.19 -5.44 0.38
CA LEU A 161 0.31 -4.02 0.63
C LEU A 161 1.67 -3.55 0.14
N GLU A 162 1.71 -2.40 -0.54
CA GLU A 162 2.97 -1.78 -0.96
C GLU A 162 3.54 -0.96 0.21
N GLU A 163 4.76 -1.28 0.61
CA GLU A 163 5.50 -0.60 1.66
C GLU A 163 6.87 -0.14 1.14
N SER A 164 7.40 0.92 1.72
CA SER A 164 8.75 1.38 1.45
C SER A 164 9.77 0.45 2.12
N LYS A 165 10.79 0.03 1.37
CA LYS A 165 11.94 -0.72 1.90
C LYS A 165 13.21 0.07 1.66
N ARG A 166 13.97 0.32 2.73
CA ARG A 166 15.25 1.02 2.68
C ARG A 166 16.36 0.07 2.25
N TYR A 167 17.15 0.49 1.28
CA TYR A 167 18.33 -0.23 0.79
C TYR A 167 19.57 0.63 0.94
N TYR A 168 20.63 0.03 1.51
CA TYR A 168 21.96 0.59 1.62
C TYR A 168 22.81 -0.02 0.51
N THR A 169 23.06 0.76 -0.55
CA THR A 169 23.65 0.27 -1.81
C THR A 169 25.07 -0.25 -1.64
N LYS A 170 25.80 0.31 -0.68
CA LYS A 170 27.19 -0.06 -0.37
C LYS A 170 27.28 -1.01 0.84
N LYS A 171 26.19 -1.69 1.21
CA LYS A 171 26.09 -2.64 2.34
C LYS A 171 26.51 -1.98 3.68
N SER A 172 27.64 -2.40 4.28
CA SER A 172 28.13 -1.93 5.57
C SER A 172 28.93 -0.63 5.51
N MET A 173 29.26 -0.11 4.31
CA MET A 173 30.03 1.10 4.16
C MET A 173 29.35 2.28 4.85
N ALA A 174 30.09 3.03 5.67
CA ALA A 174 29.62 4.16 6.45
C ALA A 174 28.38 3.86 7.31
N ALA A 175 28.14 2.59 7.68
CA ALA A 175 26.95 2.18 8.41
C ALA A 175 26.75 2.92 9.74
N GLN A 176 27.84 3.24 10.45
CA GLN A 176 27.81 3.99 11.70
C GLN A 176 27.37 5.45 11.50
N VAL A 177 27.72 6.03 10.35
CA VAL A 177 27.36 7.40 9.96
C VAL A 177 25.95 7.45 9.44
N LEU A 178 25.63 6.59 8.47
CA LEU A 178 24.29 6.53 7.86
C LEU A 178 23.23 6.13 8.87
N GLY A 179 23.54 5.16 9.72
CA GLY A 179 22.57 4.56 10.62
C GLY A 179 21.63 3.61 9.89
N PHE A 180 20.43 3.42 10.44
CA PHE A 180 19.44 2.54 9.87
C PHE A 180 18.01 3.00 10.18
N VAL A 181 17.07 2.43 9.42
CA VAL A 181 15.64 2.70 9.49
C VAL A 181 14.92 1.48 10.04
N GLY A 182 13.92 1.69 10.87
CA GLY A 182 13.04 0.63 11.38
C GLY A 182 12.03 0.16 10.34
N THR A 183 11.28 -0.88 10.71
CA THR A 183 10.23 -1.48 9.84
C THR A 183 9.13 -0.49 9.44
N ASP A 184 8.89 0.53 10.24
CA ASP A 184 7.87 1.56 10.00
C ASP A 184 8.45 2.83 9.35
N ASP A 185 9.58 2.68 8.65
CA ASP A 185 10.27 3.74 7.90
C ASP A 185 10.68 4.95 8.76
N ASN A 186 10.92 4.75 10.06
CA ASN A 186 11.46 5.75 10.98
C ASN A 186 12.97 5.58 11.12
N GLY A 187 13.72 6.68 11.04
CA GLY A 187 15.16 6.68 11.32
C GLY A 187 15.45 6.33 12.77
N LEU A 188 16.31 5.35 13.04
CA LEU A 188 16.61 4.87 14.39
C LEU A 188 18.02 5.26 14.85
N SER A 189 18.94 5.54 13.94
CA SER A 189 20.31 5.97 14.28
C SER A 189 20.93 6.79 13.15
N GLY A 190 22.09 7.41 13.42
CA GLY A 190 22.93 8.12 12.47
C GLY A 190 22.21 9.26 11.74
N ILE A 191 22.60 9.47 10.48
CA ILE A 191 22.03 10.46 9.56
C ILE A 191 20.53 10.20 9.32
N GLU A 192 20.13 8.92 9.23
CA GLU A 192 18.73 8.55 9.06
C GLU A 192 17.83 9.08 10.19
N LEU A 193 18.32 9.07 11.43
CA LEU A 193 17.62 9.65 12.57
C LEU A 193 17.75 11.18 12.59
N ALA A 194 18.95 11.70 12.41
CA ALA A 194 19.23 13.14 12.51
C ALA A 194 18.45 13.96 11.46
N LEU A 195 18.25 13.41 10.26
CA LEU A 195 17.54 14.04 9.16
C LEU A 195 16.18 13.39 8.87
N ASP A 196 15.61 12.65 9.82
CA ASP A 196 14.35 11.94 9.64
C ASP A 196 13.24 12.87 9.14
N SER A 197 13.11 14.05 9.70
CA SER A 197 12.11 15.05 9.30
C SER A 197 12.28 15.59 7.87
N VAL A 198 13.47 15.45 7.28
CA VAL A 198 13.79 15.93 5.91
C VAL A 198 13.57 14.83 4.89
N VAL A 199 14.05 13.62 5.19
CA VAL A 199 14.04 12.50 4.25
C VAL A 199 12.81 11.60 4.38
N LYS A 200 12.13 11.61 5.53
CA LYS A 200 10.93 10.78 5.74
C LYS A 200 9.84 11.17 4.77
N GLY A 201 9.26 10.17 4.12
CA GLY A 201 8.15 10.35 3.21
C GLY A 201 6.92 10.96 3.91
N ALA A 202 6.23 11.85 3.20
CA ALA A 202 4.97 12.40 3.72
C ALA A 202 3.88 11.34 3.69
N GLU A 203 3.15 11.21 4.79
CA GLU A 203 1.89 10.48 4.80
C GLU A 203 0.86 11.30 4.00
N THR A 204 0.44 10.77 2.89
CA THR A 204 -0.61 11.40 2.08
C THR A 204 -1.89 10.59 2.23
N GLN A 205 -2.90 11.18 2.85
CA GLN A 205 -4.23 10.60 2.83
C GLN A 205 -4.82 10.78 1.44
N GLN A 206 -4.93 9.69 0.69
CA GLN A 206 -5.61 9.68 -0.60
C GLN A 206 -7.01 9.11 -0.44
N GLN A 207 -7.98 9.74 -1.11
CA GLN A 207 -9.30 9.15 -1.25
C GLN A 207 -9.24 8.16 -2.41
N GLU A 208 -9.35 6.88 -2.12
CA GLU A 208 -9.46 5.83 -3.14
C GLU A 208 -10.86 5.23 -3.13
N VAL A 209 -11.28 4.75 -4.29
CA VAL A 209 -12.52 3.98 -4.38
C VAL A 209 -12.32 2.67 -3.63
N VAL A 210 -13.15 2.44 -2.64
CA VAL A 210 -13.12 1.23 -1.82
C VAL A 210 -14.40 0.43 -2.03
N ASP A 211 -14.31 -0.89 -1.89
CA ASP A 211 -15.48 -1.75 -1.87
C ASP A 211 -16.27 -1.61 -0.55
N ALA A 212 -17.38 -2.33 -0.44
CA ALA A 212 -18.23 -2.33 0.77
C ALA A 212 -17.50 -2.82 2.04
N LEU A 213 -16.33 -3.44 1.91
CA LEU A 213 -15.46 -3.91 2.98
C LEU A 213 -14.30 -2.96 3.26
N GLY A 214 -14.22 -1.80 2.57
CA GLY A 214 -13.16 -0.82 2.73
C GLY A 214 -11.86 -1.13 1.99
N ARG A 215 -11.85 -2.10 1.08
CA ARG A 215 -10.66 -2.48 0.31
C ARG A 215 -10.51 -1.61 -0.94
N PRO A 216 -9.30 -1.16 -1.27
CA PRO A 216 -9.07 -0.40 -2.51
C PRO A 216 -9.48 -1.22 -3.74
N MET A 217 -10.35 -0.67 -4.59
CA MET A 217 -10.83 -1.32 -5.81
C MET A 217 -9.87 -1.12 -7.00
N GLY A 218 -8.57 -1.14 -6.78
CA GLY A 218 -7.58 -1.02 -7.84
C GLY A 218 -7.55 0.36 -8.51
N ASP A 219 -6.81 0.47 -9.61
CA ASP A 219 -6.52 1.72 -10.34
C ASP A 219 -7.78 2.30 -11.03
N SER A 220 -8.70 2.85 -10.25
CA SER A 220 -9.95 3.44 -10.75
C SER A 220 -9.77 4.83 -11.38
N GLY A 221 -8.56 5.18 -11.83
CA GLY A 221 -8.32 6.39 -12.65
C GLY A 221 -8.60 7.74 -12.00
N PHE A 222 -9.22 7.76 -10.83
CA PHE A 222 -9.53 8.97 -10.07
C PHE A 222 -8.35 9.30 -9.15
N ASN A 223 -7.64 10.36 -9.49
CA ASN A 223 -6.50 10.94 -8.76
C ASN A 223 -5.26 10.04 -8.64
N LYS A 224 -4.50 9.95 -9.72
CA LYS A 224 -3.05 9.69 -9.63
C LYS A 224 -2.38 10.91 -8.96
N ALA A 225 -2.49 11.03 -7.64
CA ALA A 225 -1.58 11.90 -6.93
C ALA A 225 -0.18 11.32 -7.15
N ARG A 226 0.66 12.07 -7.87
CA ARG A 226 2.06 11.68 -8.05
C ARG A 226 2.68 11.59 -6.66
N PRO A 227 3.41 10.50 -6.36
CA PRO A 227 4.14 10.43 -5.11
C PRO A 227 5.00 11.68 -5.00
N GLN A 228 4.82 12.42 -3.90
CA GLN A 228 5.59 13.63 -3.67
C GLN A 228 7.05 13.21 -3.55
N LYS A 229 7.91 13.71 -4.46
CA LYS A 229 9.35 13.43 -4.36
C LYS A 229 9.84 14.02 -3.05
N MET A 230 10.37 13.17 -2.19
CA MET A 230 11.03 13.59 -0.96
C MET A 230 12.37 14.23 -1.25
N ALA A 231 12.80 15.10 -0.35
CA ALA A 231 14.11 15.73 -0.46
C ALA A 231 15.22 14.67 -0.37
N SER A 232 16.10 14.64 -1.36
CA SER A 232 17.34 13.88 -1.27
C SER A 232 18.38 14.70 -0.54
N VAL A 233 19.22 14.03 0.24
CA VAL A 233 20.29 14.64 1.03
C VAL A 233 21.62 14.29 0.43
N TYR A 234 22.47 15.27 0.19
CA TYR A 234 23.85 15.11 -0.23
C TYR A 234 24.75 15.24 0.99
N LEU A 235 25.56 14.22 1.23
CA LEU A 235 26.58 14.26 2.27
C LEU A 235 27.90 14.80 1.69
N THR A 236 28.79 15.22 2.57
CA THR A 236 30.17 15.57 2.20
C THR A 236 31.06 14.34 2.03
N LEU A 237 30.58 13.16 2.47
CA LEU A 237 31.30 11.90 2.33
C LEU A 237 31.53 11.57 0.85
N ASP A 238 32.72 11.08 0.54
CA ASP A 238 33.06 10.47 -0.74
C ASP A 238 33.16 8.95 -0.56
N SER A 239 32.33 8.22 -1.28
CA SER A 239 32.25 6.76 -1.14
C SER A 239 33.56 6.04 -1.50
N LYS A 240 34.38 6.60 -2.40
CA LYS A 240 35.67 6.02 -2.74
C LYS A 240 36.69 6.23 -1.62
N ILE A 241 36.72 7.44 -1.04
CA ILE A 241 37.55 7.75 0.11
C ILE A 241 37.14 6.90 1.30
N GLN A 242 35.84 6.81 1.58
CA GLN A 242 35.29 5.99 2.67
C GLN A 242 35.75 4.52 2.54
N PHE A 243 35.65 3.96 1.34
CA PHE A 243 36.10 2.58 1.08
C PHE A 243 37.58 2.39 1.42
N VAL A 244 38.42 3.31 0.98
CA VAL A 244 39.89 3.24 1.25
C VAL A 244 40.18 3.35 2.74
N LEU A 245 39.46 4.22 3.46
CA LEU A 245 39.63 4.38 4.90
C LEU A 245 39.20 3.12 5.67
N GLU A 246 38.08 2.54 5.33
CA GLU A 246 37.58 1.30 5.96
C GLU A 246 38.54 0.12 5.71
N ASP A 247 39.04 -0.05 4.48
CA ASP A 247 40.04 -1.09 4.16
C ASP A 247 41.35 -0.90 4.92
N ALA A 248 41.85 0.36 5.01
CA ALA A 248 43.02 0.68 5.80
C ALA A 248 42.84 0.42 7.29
N LEU A 249 41.65 0.77 7.82
CA LEU A 249 41.29 0.56 9.22
C LEU A 249 41.20 -0.93 9.54
N ASP A 250 40.56 -1.71 8.67
CA ASP A 250 40.44 -3.17 8.82
C ASP A 250 41.81 -3.86 8.85
N LYS A 251 42.73 -3.41 7.97
CA LYS A 251 44.12 -3.89 7.96
C LYS A 251 44.86 -3.54 9.25
N ALA A 252 44.77 -2.27 9.65
CA ALA A 252 45.41 -1.81 10.89
C ALA A 252 44.90 -2.55 12.12
N MET A 253 43.58 -2.80 12.20
CA MET A 253 42.95 -3.58 13.29
C MET A 253 43.50 -5.03 13.35
N LYS A 254 43.62 -5.69 12.19
CA LYS A 254 44.19 -7.05 12.09
C LYS A 254 45.66 -7.11 12.51
N ASP A 255 46.46 -6.15 12.06
CA ASP A 255 47.88 -6.12 12.31
C ASP A 255 48.20 -5.79 13.77
N THR A 256 47.50 -4.83 14.36
CA THR A 256 47.71 -4.38 15.75
C THR A 256 46.94 -5.16 16.78
N LYS A 257 45.93 -5.94 16.36
CA LYS A 257 44.96 -6.61 17.25
C LYS A 257 44.28 -5.61 18.23
N ALA A 258 44.03 -4.38 17.78
CA ALA A 258 43.40 -3.35 18.55
C ALA A 258 41.91 -3.73 18.84
N ALA A 259 41.42 -3.35 20.01
CA ALA A 259 40.02 -3.61 20.39
C ALA A 259 39.04 -2.70 19.63
N SER A 260 39.48 -1.52 19.24
CA SER A 260 38.69 -0.57 18.43
C SER A 260 39.62 0.40 17.72
N ALA A 261 39.17 0.98 16.62
CA ALA A 261 39.85 2.02 15.91
C ALA A 261 38.85 2.97 15.26
N ALA A 262 39.26 4.20 15.04
CA ALA A 262 38.46 5.22 14.33
C ALA A 262 39.40 6.04 13.43
N VAL A 263 38.88 6.46 12.30
CA VAL A 263 39.56 7.33 11.35
C VAL A 263 38.61 8.41 10.86
N ILE A 264 39.08 9.64 10.75
CA ILE A 264 38.33 10.75 10.17
C ILE A 264 39.20 11.46 9.18
N LEU A 265 38.74 11.63 7.95
CA LEU A 265 39.38 12.44 6.95
C LEU A 265 38.55 13.70 6.68
N MET A 266 39.18 14.85 6.84
CA MET A 266 38.54 16.15 6.68
C MET A 266 39.36 17.05 5.74
N ASP A 267 38.67 17.81 4.91
CA ASP A 267 39.29 18.91 4.13
C ASP A 267 39.56 20.09 5.07
N PRO A 268 40.82 20.50 5.27
CA PRO A 268 41.15 21.56 6.20
C PRO A 268 40.67 22.95 5.76
N ASN A 269 40.38 23.15 4.45
CA ASN A 269 39.96 24.45 3.93
C ASN A 269 38.45 24.69 4.13
N THR A 270 37.65 23.62 4.02
CA THR A 270 36.19 23.71 4.05
C THR A 270 35.60 23.16 5.36
N GLY A 271 36.33 22.34 6.09
CA GLY A 271 35.85 21.59 7.25
C GLY A 271 34.97 20.41 6.87
N ALA A 272 34.85 20.08 5.59
CA ALA A 272 34.00 18.97 5.13
C ALA A 272 34.62 17.62 5.52
N ILE A 273 33.84 16.74 6.11
CA ILE A 273 34.23 15.36 6.39
C ILE A 273 34.05 14.55 5.11
N LEU A 274 35.15 14.03 4.59
CA LEU A 274 35.17 13.25 3.35
C LEU A 274 35.02 11.75 3.61
N GLY A 275 35.38 11.30 4.82
CA GLY A 275 35.20 9.92 5.26
C GLY A 275 35.43 9.77 6.76
N MET A 276 34.78 8.79 7.37
CA MET A 276 34.93 8.49 8.79
C MET A 276 34.51 7.07 9.13
#